data_73f68dd5b8daa638b73832f128da913f
#
_entry.id   73f68dd5b8daa638b73832f128da913f
#
_cell.length_a   1.000
_cell.length_b   1.000
_cell.length_c   1.000
_cell.angle_alpha   90.00
_cell.angle_beta   90.00
_cell.angle_gamma   90.00
#
_symmetry.space_group_name_H-M   'P 1'
#
loop_
_entity.id
_entity.type
_entity.pdbx_description
1 polymer ?
#
loop_
_entity_poly.entity_id
_entity_poly.type
_entity_poly.pdbx_seq_one_letter_code
_entity_poly.pdbx_strand_id
1 'polypeptide(L)'
;ALPIYLLNYDASQLLAFILVLVRVSGIILTAPVFGSSNTPPQIKVVLSLMLALILYPFIPHITVFPDRPDHYILLIASELLIGAVLGIIGRFLFGAVEFAGTVIGFQMGLAMANVLDPQSQEQISLVGRFESVTATLIFLAMDGHLIFLQAMVRSYTILPPGSADINQPLIDKLIELSASIFVIGLQIGAPLIVALFLANAVIGLLARSVPQIQVFI
;
A
#
# COMPACT_ATOMS: atom_id res chain seq x y z
N ALA A 1 -29.25 -37.11 17.38
CA ALA A 1 -27.82 -37.18 17.58
C ALA A 1 -27.15 -36.41 16.44
N LEU A 2 -26.67 -35.20 16.70
CA LEU A 2 -25.84 -34.48 15.75
C LEU A 2 -24.54 -35.28 15.55
N PRO A 3 -24.11 -35.52 14.31
CA PRO A 3 -22.91 -36.31 14.07
C PRO A 3 -21.69 -35.58 14.68
N ILE A 4 -21.04 -36.25 15.62
CA ILE A 4 -19.83 -35.84 16.35
C ILE A 4 -18.67 -35.45 15.39
N TYR A 5 -18.75 -35.79 14.12
CA TYR A 5 -17.82 -35.45 13.06
C TYR A 5 -17.69 -33.94 12.77
N LEU A 6 -18.64 -33.10 13.20
CA LEU A 6 -18.56 -31.65 13.07
C LEU A 6 -17.71 -30.97 14.16
N LEU A 7 -17.27 -31.73 15.17
CA LEU A 7 -16.45 -31.24 16.30
C LEU A 7 -14.99 -31.74 16.25
N ASN A 8 -14.61 -32.60 15.30
CA ASN A 8 -13.23 -32.93 15.06
C ASN A 8 -12.55 -31.82 14.24
N TYR A 9 -12.44 -30.64 14.83
CA TYR A 9 -11.49 -29.65 14.33
C TYR A 9 -10.10 -30.21 14.60
N ASP A 10 -9.48 -30.74 13.56
CA ASP A 10 -8.11 -31.19 13.60
C ASP A 10 -7.21 -29.95 13.89
N ALA A 11 -6.26 -30.05 14.83
CA ALA A 11 -5.35 -28.96 15.16
C ALA A 11 -4.68 -28.39 13.90
N SER A 12 -4.55 -29.20 12.88
CA SER A 12 -4.07 -28.87 11.54
C SER A 12 -4.95 -27.81 10.83
N GLN A 13 -6.27 -27.94 10.90
CA GLN A 13 -7.20 -27.00 10.28
C GLN A 13 -7.18 -25.65 10.96
N LEU A 14 -7.06 -25.63 12.29
CA LEU A 14 -6.92 -24.40 13.05
C LEU A 14 -5.64 -23.67 12.70
N LEU A 15 -4.52 -24.38 12.61
CA LEU A 15 -3.23 -23.79 12.22
C LEU A 15 -3.30 -23.24 10.79
N ALA A 16 -3.86 -23.99 9.84
CA ALA A 16 -4.05 -23.53 8.47
C ALA A 16 -4.87 -22.24 8.42
N PHE A 17 -5.96 -22.16 9.18
CA PHE A 17 -6.76 -20.94 9.28
C PHE A 17 -5.94 -19.76 9.88
N ILE A 18 -5.14 -20.00 10.91
CA ILE A 18 -4.29 -18.98 11.52
C ILE A 18 -3.28 -18.44 10.50
N LEU A 19 -2.64 -19.30 9.70
CA LEU A 19 -1.68 -18.86 8.69
C LEU A 19 -2.36 -18.01 7.60
N VAL A 20 -3.56 -18.40 7.17
CA VAL A 20 -4.36 -17.60 6.25
C VAL A 20 -4.70 -16.24 6.85
N LEU A 21 -5.17 -16.22 8.10
CA LEU A 21 -5.51 -15.00 8.82
C LEU A 21 -4.31 -14.06 8.95
N VAL A 22 -3.14 -14.60 9.27
CA VAL A 22 -1.90 -13.81 9.42
C VAL A 22 -1.49 -13.17 8.09
N ARG A 23 -1.50 -13.91 6.98
CA ARG A 23 -1.18 -13.34 5.65
C ARG A 23 -2.18 -12.27 5.25
N VAL A 24 -3.48 -12.54 5.38
CA VAL A 24 -4.55 -11.57 5.10
C VAL A 24 -4.38 -10.32 5.97
N SER A 25 -4.09 -10.49 7.25
CA SER A 25 -3.83 -9.36 8.16
C SER A 25 -2.63 -8.54 7.72
N GLY A 26 -1.53 -9.18 7.33
CA GLY A 26 -0.35 -8.51 6.77
C GLY A 26 -0.68 -7.68 5.55
N ILE A 27 -1.49 -8.22 4.64
CA ILE A 27 -1.96 -7.51 3.44
C ILE A 27 -2.82 -6.31 3.84
N ILE A 28 -3.84 -6.48 4.67
CA ILE A 28 -4.78 -5.41 5.06
C ILE A 28 -4.08 -4.29 5.83
N LEU A 29 -3.11 -4.60 6.68
CA LEU A 29 -2.37 -3.60 7.45
C LEU A 29 -1.48 -2.72 6.57
N THR A 30 -0.96 -3.26 5.47
CA THR A 30 -0.01 -2.56 4.59
C THR A 30 -0.64 -2.07 3.29
N ALA A 31 -1.82 -2.59 2.90
CA ALA A 31 -2.51 -2.24 1.67
C ALA A 31 -2.89 -0.75 1.58
N PRO A 32 -2.92 -0.16 0.38
CA PRO A 32 -3.49 1.16 0.19
C PRO A 32 -4.97 1.15 0.60
N VAL A 33 -5.52 2.30 0.96
CA VAL A 33 -6.91 2.49 1.39
C VAL A 33 -7.23 1.79 2.72
N PHE A 34 -7.11 0.46 2.81
CA PHE A 34 -7.45 -0.32 4.02
C PHE A 34 -6.44 -0.15 5.15
N GLY A 35 -5.15 -0.05 4.83
CA GLY A 35 -4.05 0.13 5.79
C GLY A 35 -3.87 1.56 6.28
N SER A 36 -4.65 2.53 5.78
CA SER A 36 -4.49 3.94 6.13
C SER A 36 -4.64 4.19 7.65
N SER A 37 -3.97 5.22 8.17
CA SER A 37 -4.08 5.64 9.58
C SER A 37 -5.49 6.08 9.96
N ASN A 38 -6.29 6.51 8.98
CA ASN A 38 -7.66 6.97 9.17
C ASN A 38 -8.66 5.81 9.41
N THR A 39 -8.27 4.57 9.10
CA THR A 39 -9.13 3.40 9.31
C THR A 39 -8.94 2.88 10.73
N PRO A 40 -9.99 2.84 11.56
CA PRO A 40 -9.91 2.30 12.92
C PRO A 40 -9.37 0.86 12.94
N PRO A 41 -8.50 0.51 13.91
CA PRO A 41 -7.89 -0.82 13.98
C PRO A 41 -8.93 -1.94 14.10
N GLN A 42 -10.07 -1.68 14.73
CA GLN A 42 -11.18 -2.64 14.85
C GLN A 42 -11.71 -3.07 13.48
N ILE A 43 -11.86 -2.12 12.56
CA ILE A 43 -12.31 -2.40 11.18
C ILE A 43 -11.29 -3.27 10.46
N LYS A 44 -9.99 -3.00 10.61
CA LYS A 44 -8.93 -3.80 10.01
C LYS A 44 -8.96 -5.24 10.50
N VAL A 45 -9.14 -5.44 11.80
CA VAL A 45 -9.22 -6.77 12.41
C VAL A 45 -10.46 -7.54 11.90
N VAL A 46 -11.63 -6.90 11.95
CA VAL A 46 -12.88 -7.52 11.47
C VAL A 46 -12.79 -7.87 9.99
N LEU A 47 -12.29 -6.96 9.16
CA LEU A 47 -12.13 -7.18 7.73
C LEU A 47 -11.16 -8.33 7.45
N SER A 48 -10.02 -8.38 8.14
CA SER A 48 -9.05 -9.46 8.01
C SER A 48 -9.64 -10.81 8.39
N LEU A 49 -10.40 -10.86 9.47
CA LEU A 49 -11.06 -12.07 9.93
C LEU A 49 -12.14 -12.54 8.93
N MET A 50 -12.99 -11.64 8.46
CA MET A 50 -14.03 -11.96 7.47
C MET A 50 -13.43 -12.47 6.16
N LEU A 51 -12.39 -11.80 5.65
CA LEU A 51 -11.72 -12.25 4.43
C LEU A 51 -11.03 -13.59 4.63
N ALA A 52 -10.38 -13.81 5.76
CA ALA A 52 -9.76 -15.11 6.06
C ALA A 52 -10.80 -16.24 6.12
N LEU A 53 -11.96 -15.99 6.71
CA LEU A 53 -13.06 -16.97 6.75
C LEU A 53 -13.60 -17.29 5.35
N ILE A 54 -13.75 -16.28 4.49
CA ILE A 54 -14.24 -16.45 3.12
C ILE A 54 -13.20 -17.19 2.27
N LEU A 55 -11.92 -16.87 2.43
CA LEU A 55 -10.85 -17.43 1.61
C LEU A 55 -10.43 -18.84 2.02
N TYR A 56 -10.50 -19.14 3.31
CA TYR A 56 -10.03 -20.41 3.87
C TYR A 56 -10.50 -21.67 3.10
N PRO A 57 -11.79 -21.81 2.69
CA PRO A 57 -12.24 -22.99 1.95
C PRO A 57 -11.62 -23.15 0.56
N PHE A 58 -11.07 -22.09 -0.02
CA PHE A 58 -10.49 -22.07 -1.38
C PHE A 58 -8.98 -22.27 -1.39
N ILE A 59 -8.34 -22.29 -0.21
CA ILE A 59 -6.90 -22.40 -0.10
C ILE A 59 -6.47 -23.86 0.00
N PRO A 60 -5.39 -24.27 -0.69
CA PRO A 60 -4.87 -25.62 -0.59
C PRO A 60 -4.56 -26.01 0.86
N HIS A 61 -5.01 -27.20 1.25
CA HIS A 61 -4.75 -27.69 2.60
C HIS A 61 -3.23 -27.88 2.83
N ILE A 62 -2.77 -27.43 3.98
CA ILE A 62 -1.39 -27.62 4.42
C ILE A 62 -1.25 -29.09 4.82
N THR A 63 -0.37 -29.80 4.13
CA THR A 63 -0.15 -31.24 4.35
C THR A 63 1.05 -31.53 5.22
N VAL A 64 1.96 -30.55 5.39
CA VAL A 64 3.20 -30.71 6.14
C VAL A 64 3.23 -29.74 7.30
N PHE A 65 3.15 -30.29 8.51
CA PHE A 65 3.28 -29.52 9.75
C PHE A 65 4.67 -29.75 10.33
N PRO A 66 5.31 -28.69 10.86
CA PRO A 66 6.60 -28.85 11.53
C PRO A 66 6.47 -29.65 12.84
N ASP A 67 7.44 -30.52 13.08
CA ASP A 67 7.52 -31.29 14.32
C ASP A 67 8.00 -30.46 15.54
N ARG A 68 8.56 -29.26 15.27
CA ARG A 68 9.20 -28.44 16.32
C ARG A 68 8.46 -27.09 16.50
N PRO A 69 8.28 -26.65 17.78
CA PRO A 69 7.56 -25.40 18.07
C PRO A 69 8.19 -24.13 17.48
N ASP A 70 9.52 -24.10 17.37
CA ASP A 70 10.26 -22.97 16.79
C ASP A 70 9.92 -22.74 15.31
N HIS A 71 9.64 -23.79 14.56
CA HIS A 71 9.24 -23.71 13.17
C HIS A 71 7.86 -23.07 12.97
N TYR A 72 6.94 -23.17 13.94
CA TYR A 72 5.63 -22.49 13.85
C TYR A 72 5.78 -20.98 13.87
N ILE A 73 6.70 -20.46 14.68
CA ILE A 73 6.98 -19.01 14.75
C ILE A 73 7.52 -18.53 13.40
N LEU A 74 8.43 -19.27 12.79
CA LEU A 74 8.98 -18.94 11.48
C LEU A 74 7.90 -18.97 10.39
N LEU A 75 6.99 -19.96 10.42
CA LEU A 75 5.86 -20.05 9.50
C LEU A 75 4.94 -18.82 9.63
N ILE A 76 4.56 -18.47 10.84
CA ILE A 76 3.72 -17.29 11.09
C ILE A 76 4.42 -16.01 10.63
N ALA A 77 5.70 -15.86 10.93
CA ALA A 77 6.48 -14.71 10.51
C ALA A 77 6.59 -14.61 8.98
N SER A 78 6.82 -15.72 8.30
CA SER A 78 6.90 -15.76 6.84
C SER A 78 5.57 -15.39 6.18
N GLU A 79 4.44 -15.87 6.71
CA GLU A 79 3.11 -15.52 6.22
C GLU A 79 2.81 -14.03 6.39
N LEU A 80 3.18 -13.47 7.55
CA LEU A 80 3.05 -12.03 7.81
C LEU A 80 3.90 -11.21 6.82
N LEU A 81 5.14 -11.64 6.58
CA LEU A 81 6.04 -10.96 5.62
C LEU A 81 5.50 -11.01 4.19
N ILE A 82 5.04 -12.18 3.72
CA ILE A 82 4.41 -12.27 2.39
C ILE A 82 3.23 -11.32 2.30
N GLY A 83 2.37 -11.33 3.31
CA GLY A 83 1.23 -10.43 3.37
C GLY A 83 1.64 -8.96 3.33
N ALA A 84 2.61 -8.57 4.15
CA ALA A 84 3.14 -7.22 4.19
C ALA A 84 3.74 -6.78 2.84
N VAL A 85 4.52 -7.63 2.20
CA VAL A 85 5.13 -7.36 0.88
C VAL A 85 4.05 -7.11 -0.17
N LEU A 86 3.02 -7.96 -0.24
CA LEU A 86 1.93 -7.80 -1.18
C LEU A 86 1.16 -6.48 -0.97
N GLY A 87 0.89 -6.12 0.28
CA GLY A 87 0.24 -4.86 0.58
C GLY A 87 1.11 -3.64 0.28
N ILE A 88 2.42 -3.71 0.54
CA ILE A 88 3.39 -2.65 0.22
C ILE A 88 3.49 -2.44 -1.29
N ILE A 89 3.48 -3.49 -2.11
CA ILE A 89 3.48 -3.36 -3.57
C ILE A 89 2.27 -2.55 -4.04
N GLY A 90 1.08 -2.83 -3.50
CA GLY A 90 -0.10 -2.02 -3.78
C GLY A 90 0.06 -0.56 -3.34
N ARG A 91 0.72 -0.33 -2.20
CA ARG A 91 0.97 1.02 -1.68
C ARG A 91 1.96 1.83 -2.52
N PHE A 92 2.87 1.20 -3.24
CA PHE A 92 3.82 1.89 -4.10
C PHE A 92 3.13 2.74 -5.19
N LEU A 93 2.03 2.25 -5.74
CA LEU A 93 1.26 3.01 -6.73
C LEU A 93 0.72 4.33 -6.15
N PHE A 94 0.14 4.27 -4.95
CA PHE A 94 -0.35 5.46 -4.25
C PHE A 94 0.79 6.38 -3.80
N GLY A 95 1.93 5.80 -3.39
CA GLY A 95 3.13 6.56 -3.07
C GLY A 95 3.66 7.36 -4.26
N ALA A 96 3.55 6.84 -5.48
CA ALA A 96 3.93 7.57 -6.68
C ALA A 96 3.04 8.81 -6.92
N VAL A 97 1.72 8.68 -6.71
CA VAL A 97 0.79 9.82 -6.81
C VAL A 97 1.08 10.87 -5.72
N GLU A 98 1.28 10.43 -4.48
CA GLU A 98 1.60 11.31 -3.35
C GLU A 98 2.94 12.06 -3.59
N PHE A 99 3.93 11.37 -4.15
CA PHE A 99 5.19 11.98 -4.54
C PHE A 99 4.99 13.05 -5.64
N ALA A 100 4.18 12.76 -6.68
CA ALA A 100 3.85 13.73 -7.72
C ALA A 100 3.22 14.99 -7.12
N GLY A 101 2.21 14.84 -6.26
CA GLY A 101 1.54 15.95 -5.60
C GLY A 101 2.47 16.77 -4.69
N THR A 102 3.42 16.11 -4.06
CA THR A 102 4.44 16.78 -3.25
C THR A 102 5.34 17.68 -4.12
N VAL A 103 5.85 17.14 -5.24
CA VAL A 103 6.70 17.91 -6.17
C VAL A 103 5.93 19.11 -6.75
N ILE A 104 4.67 18.90 -7.15
CA ILE A 104 3.81 19.97 -7.65
C ILE A 104 3.59 21.04 -6.57
N GLY A 105 3.27 20.63 -5.34
CA GLY A 105 3.08 21.52 -4.20
C GLY A 105 4.31 22.39 -3.90
N PHE A 106 5.52 21.81 -4.02
CA PHE A 106 6.78 22.56 -3.91
C PHE A 106 6.91 23.62 -5.01
N GLN A 107 6.61 23.27 -6.25
CA GLN A 107 6.70 24.23 -7.36
C GLN A 107 5.66 25.35 -7.29
N MET A 108 4.50 25.08 -6.70
CA MET A 108 3.47 26.09 -6.44
C MET A 108 3.81 27.04 -5.26
N GLY A 109 4.92 26.78 -4.55
CA GLY A 109 5.31 27.57 -3.38
C GLY A 109 4.48 27.24 -2.11
N LEU A 110 3.55 26.28 -2.16
CA LEU A 110 2.72 25.91 -1.02
C LEU A 110 3.53 25.29 0.12
N ALA A 111 4.71 24.77 -0.18
CA ALA A 111 5.64 24.24 0.83
C ALA A 111 6.17 25.31 1.81
N MET A 112 6.13 26.60 1.42
CA MET A 112 6.51 27.71 2.32
C MET A 112 5.57 27.81 3.53
N ALA A 113 4.32 27.40 3.40
CA ALA A 113 3.37 27.36 4.52
C ALA A 113 3.86 26.40 5.64
N ASN A 114 4.49 25.31 5.28
CA ASN A 114 5.02 24.32 6.25
C ASN A 114 6.27 24.86 6.99
N VAL A 115 6.98 25.82 6.42
CA VAL A 115 8.13 26.49 7.06
C VAL A 115 7.66 27.49 8.11
N LEU A 116 6.47 28.10 7.91
CA LEU A 116 5.90 29.10 8.80
C LEU A 116 5.20 28.47 10.03
N ASP A 117 4.68 27.25 9.90
CA ASP A 117 4.07 26.53 11.01
C ASP A 117 4.62 25.09 11.13
N PRO A 118 5.78 24.90 11.79
CA PRO A 118 6.37 23.57 11.99
C PRO A 118 5.60 22.71 13.01
N GLN A 119 4.59 23.24 13.70
CA GLN A 119 3.76 22.46 14.63
C GLN A 119 2.63 21.72 13.92
N SER A 120 2.24 22.12 12.71
CA SER A 120 1.35 21.33 11.88
C SER A 120 2.12 20.12 11.38
N GLN A 121 1.93 18.96 12.03
CA GLN A 121 2.59 17.68 11.69
C GLN A 121 2.18 17.11 10.32
N GLU A 122 1.33 17.79 9.57
CA GLU A 122 0.87 17.37 8.24
C GLU A 122 1.85 17.87 7.16
N GLN A 123 2.91 17.10 6.92
CA GLN A 123 3.88 17.36 5.84
C GLN A 123 3.33 17.11 4.42
N ILE A 124 2.09 16.64 4.30
CA ILE A 124 1.47 16.37 3.00
C ILE A 124 0.94 17.68 2.43
N SER A 125 1.40 18.04 1.23
CA SER A 125 0.89 19.21 0.53
C SER A 125 -0.62 19.06 0.28
N LEU A 126 -1.37 20.18 0.36
CA LEU A 126 -2.82 20.18 0.05
C LEU A 126 -3.10 19.55 -1.33
N VAL A 127 -2.23 19.81 -2.31
CA VAL A 127 -2.29 19.20 -3.65
C VAL A 127 -2.10 17.70 -3.58
N GLY A 128 -1.10 17.20 -2.85
CA GLY A 128 -0.86 15.77 -2.69
C GLY A 128 -2.04 15.06 -2.01
N ARG A 129 -2.71 15.72 -1.06
CA ARG A 129 -3.91 15.18 -0.43
C ARG A 129 -5.09 15.08 -1.41
N PHE A 130 -5.30 16.11 -2.22
CA PHE A 130 -6.32 16.09 -3.28
C PHE A 130 -6.05 15.00 -4.31
N GLU A 131 -4.80 14.87 -4.78
CA GLU A 131 -4.39 13.82 -5.71
C GLU A 131 -4.55 12.43 -5.12
N SER A 132 -4.20 12.22 -3.85
CA SER A 132 -4.36 10.93 -3.17
C SER A 132 -5.83 10.51 -3.05
N VAL A 133 -6.74 11.45 -2.72
CA VAL A 133 -8.18 11.20 -2.71
C VAL A 133 -8.69 10.86 -4.11
N THR A 134 -8.27 11.63 -5.12
CA THR A 134 -8.63 11.40 -6.52
C THR A 134 -8.15 10.03 -7.00
N ALA A 135 -6.90 9.67 -6.70
CA ALA A 135 -6.35 8.35 -7.03
C ALA A 135 -7.14 7.23 -6.35
N THR A 136 -7.55 7.42 -5.09
CA THR A 136 -8.39 6.45 -4.37
C THR A 136 -9.75 6.27 -5.06
N LEU A 137 -10.39 7.36 -5.47
CA LEU A 137 -11.67 7.29 -6.20
C LEU A 137 -11.52 6.60 -7.56
N ILE A 138 -10.47 6.91 -8.31
CA ILE A 138 -10.16 6.26 -9.58
C ILE A 138 -9.90 4.77 -9.36
N PHE A 139 -9.10 4.41 -8.36
CA PHE A 139 -8.82 3.02 -8.01
C PHE A 139 -10.10 2.23 -7.71
N LEU A 140 -11.03 2.82 -6.96
CA LEU A 140 -12.32 2.21 -6.67
C LEU A 140 -13.22 2.12 -7.90
N ALA A 141 -13.26 3.17 -8.73
CA ALA A 141 -14.06 3.22 -9.96
C ALA A 141 -13.58 2.24 -11.03
N MET A 142 -12.29 1.90 -11.03
CA MET A 142 -11.69 0.88 -11.92
C MET A 142 -11.72 -0.54 -11.33
N ASP A 143 -12.47 -0.77 -10.25
CA ASP A 143 -12.50 -2.05 -9.54
C ASP A 143 -11.12 -2.55 -9.06
N GLY A 144 -10.19 -1.64 -8.82
CA GLY A 144 -8.85 -1.96 -8.35
C GLY A 144 -8.84 -2.76 -7.04
N HIS A 145 -9.83 -2.54 -6.18
CA HIS A 145 -10.03 -3.32 -4.96
C HIS A 145 -10.32 -4.81 -5.27
N LEU A 146 -11.03 -5.12 -6.36
CA LEU A 146 -11.28 -6.52 -6.78
C LEU A 146 -10.00 -7.15 -7.33
N ILE A 147 -9.21 -6.41 -8.11
CA ILE A 147 -7.90 -6.88 -8.60
C ILE A 147 -6.98 -7.20 -7.42
N PHE A 148 -7.01 -6.36 -6.39
CA PHE A 148 -6.24 -6.57 -5.17
C PHE A 148 -6.67 -7.84 -4.40
N LEU A 149 -7.98 -8.08 -4.27
CA LEU A 149 -8.51 -9.31 -3.69
C LEU A 149 -8.14 -10.55 -4.53
N GLN A 150 -8.20 -10.46 -5.85
CA GLN A 150 -7.77 -11.55 -6.74
C GLN A 150 -6.27 -11.85 -6.59
N ALA A 151 -5.42 -10.80 -6.48
CA ALA A 151 -4.00 -10.98 -6.22
C ALA A 151 -3.74 -11.68 -4.88
N MET A 152 -4.54 -11.34 -3.85
CA MET A 152 -4.50 -12.00 -2.54
C MET A 152 -4.79 -13.50 -2.68
N VAL A 153 -5.87 -13.89 -3.34
CA VAL A 153 -6.23 -15.30 -3.58
C VAL A 153 -5.13 -16.01 -4.37
N ARG A 154 -4.66 -15.37 -5.46
CA ARG A 154 -3.63 -15.94 -6.33
C ARG A 154 -2.29 -16.12 -5.61
N SER A 155 -2.00 -15.33 -4.59
CA SER A 155 -0.79 -15.49 -3.79
C SER A 155 -0.69 -16.87 -3.13
N TYR A 156 -1.82 -17.47 -2.76
CA TYR A 156 -1.84 -18.80 -2.16
C TYR A 156 -1.62 -19.94 -3.15
N THR A 157 -1.90 -19.71 -4.44
CA THR A 157 -1.60 -20.69 -5.49
C THR A 157 -0.14 -20.65 -5.93
N ILE A 158 0.49 -19.46 -5.87
CA ILE A 158 1.91 -19.28 -6.23
C ILE A 158 2.83 -19.63 -5.06
N LEU A 159 2.44 -19.20 -3.85
CA LEU A 159 3.16 -19.42 -2.59
C LEU A 159 2.20 -20.09 -1.60
N PRO A 160 2.06 -21.41 -1.61
CA PRO A 160 1.25 -22.14 -0.66
C PRO A 160 1.65 -21.77 0.79
N PRO A 161 0.72 -21.83 1.75
CA PRO A 161 1.05 -21.52 3.13
C PRO A 161 2.20 -22.40 3.64
N GLY A 162 3.21 -21.75 4.23
CA GLY A 162 4.41 -22.42 4.75
C GLY A 162 5.53 -22.66 3.74
N SER A 163 5.38 -22.26 2.47
CA SER A 163 6.41 -22.43 1.43
C SER A 163 7.25 -21.17 1.17
N ALA A 164 7.17 -20.17 2.04
CA ALA A 164 7.89 -18.92 1.83
C ALA A 164 9.40 -19.10 1.86
N ASP A 165 10.04 -18.72 0.77
CA ASP A 165 11.48 -18.57 0.69
C ASP A 165 11.80 -17.08 0.41
N ILE A 166 12.38 -16.43 1.41
CA ILE A 166 12.84 -15.05 1.28
C ILE A 166 14.24 -15.09 0.68
N ASN A 167 14.29 -14.97 -0.63
CA ASN A 167 15.52 -15.04 -1.39
C ASN A 167 15.94 -13.68 -1.96
N GLN A 168 17.20 -13.58 -2.40
CA GLN A 168 17.77 -12.36 -2.97
C GLN A 168 16.93 -11.79 -4.14
N PRO A 169 16.42 -12.58 -5.10
CA PRO A 169 15.58 -12.08 -6.19
C PRO A 169 14.31 -11.34 -5.72
N LEU A 170 13.71 -11.76 -4.61
CA LEU A 170 12.56 -11.04 -4.03
C LEU A 170 12.96 -9.65 -3.52
N ILE A 171 14.09 -9.56 -2.84
CA ILE A 171 14.63 -8.30 -2.31
C ILE A 171 14.97 -7.36 -3.47
N ASP A 172 15.67 -7.85 -4.49
CA ASP A 172 16.03 -7.06 -5.66
C ASP A 172 14.80 -6.53 -6.38
N LYS A 173 13.74 -7.34 -6.50
CA LYS A 173 12.47 -6.90 -7.11
C LYS A 173 11.75 -5.84 -6.27
N LEU A 174 11.79 -5.93 -4.95
CA LEU A 174 11.22 -4.89 -4.08
C LEU A 174 11.97 -3.56 -4.19
N ILE A 175 13.30 -3.62 -4.32
CA ILE A 175 14.13 -2.41 -4.55
C ILE A 175 13.77 -1.78 -5.90
N GLU A 176 13.68 -2.58 -6.97
CA GLU A 176 13.28 -2.11 -8.30
C GLU A 176 11.90 -1.45 -8.28
N LEU A 177 10.91 -2.12 -7.66
CA LEU A 177 9.56 -1.57 -7.52
C LEU A 177 9.54 -0.29 -6.69
N SER A 178 10.33 -0.20 -5.62
CA SER A 178 10.46 1.01 -4.82
C SER A 178 11.07 2.17 -5.63
N ALA A 179 12.07 1.90 -6.45
CA ALA A 179 12.66 2.90 -7.34
C ALA A 179 11.67 3.39 -8.41
N SER A 180 10.76 2.53 -8.87
CA SER A 180 9.74 2.88 -9.85
C SER A 180 8.74 3.94 -9.35
N ILE A 181 8.57 4.11 -8.04
CA ILE A 181 7.72 5.14 -7.43
C ILE A 181 8.11 6.52 -7.95
N PHE A 182 9.41 6.81 -7.94
CA PHE A 182 9.93 8.12 -8.38
C PHE A 182 9.70 8.35 -9.86
N VAL A 183 9.92 7.33 -10.69
CA VAL A 183 9.72 7.42 -12.14
C VAL A 183 8.25 7.63 -12.47
N ILE A 184 7.37 6.81 -11.91
CA ILE A 184 5.91 6.89 -12.12
C ILE A 184 5.38 8.22 -11.57
N GLY A 185 5.82 8.64 -10.39
CA GLY A 185 5.40 9.91 -9.79
C GLY A 185 5.80 11.11 -10.64
N LEU A 186 7.04 11.14 -11.16
CA LEU A 186 7.45 12.18 -12.08
C LEU A 186 6.65 12.14 -13.39
N GLN A 187 6.34 10.98 -13.94
CA GLN A 187 5.52 10.85 -15.14
C GLN A 187 4.10 11.38 -14.93
N ILE A 188 3.47 11.08 -13.77
CA ILE A 188 2.15 11.59 -13.42
C ILE A 188 2.19 13.11 -13.25
N GLY A 189 3.19 13.63 -12.54
CA GLY A 189 3.35 15.05 -12.28
C GLY A 189 3.86 15.87 -13.47
N ALA A 190 4.52 15.23 -14.45
CA ALA A 190 5.24 15.91 -15.53
C ALA A 190 4.44 17.01 -16.25
N PRO A 191 3.18 16.81 -16.68
CA PRO A 191 2.44 17.85 -17.39
C PRO A 191 2.22 19.10 -16.53
N LEU A 192 1.92 18.93 -15.24
CA LEU A 192 1.75 20.05 -14.30
C LEU A 192 3.09 20.71 -13.94
N ILE A 193 4.12 19.91 -13.72
CA ILE A 193 5.48 20.38 -13.43
C ILE A 193 5.99 21.25 -14.59
N VAL A 194 5.82 20.81 -15.83
CA VAL A 194 6.25 21.58 -17.02
C VAL A 194 5.43 22.85 -17.17
N ALA A 195 4.11 22.79 -16.96
CA ALA A 195 3.24 23.97 -17.04
C ALA A 195 3.63 25.03 -16.00
N LEU A 196 3.87 24.62 -14.75
CA LEU A 196 4.31 25.51 -13.67
C LEU A 196 5.69 26.08 -13.93
N PHE A 197 6.62 25.26 -14.44
CA PHE A 197 7.95 25.74 -14.82
C PHE A 197 7.88 26.82 -15.89
N LEU A 198 7.09 26.62 -16.94
CA LEU A 198 6.90 27.60 -18.00
C LEU A 198 6.24 28.88 -17.47
N ALA A 199 5.22 28.76 -16.62
CA ALA A 199 4.59 29.91 -15.98
C ALA A 199 5.60 30.73 -15.17
N ASN A 200 6.39 30.07 -14.31
CA ASN A 200 7.42 30.71 -13.52
C ASN A 200 8.50 31.37 -14.39
N ALA A 201 8.90 30.74 -15.50
CA ALA A 201 9.85 31.33 -16.45
C ALA A 201 9.31 32.60 -17.11
N VAL A 202 8.03 32.57 -17.53
CA VAL A 202 7.35 33.76 -18.11
C VAL A 202 7.25 34.88 -17.09
N ILE A 203 6.85 34.60 -15.85
CA ILE A 203 6.77 35.58 -14.77
C ILE A 203 8.16 36.17 -14.52
N GLY A 204 9.21 35.35 -14.46
CA GLY A 204 10.58 35.82 -14.28
C GLY A 204 11.08 36.74 -15.40
N LEU A 205 10.70 36.45 -16.66
CA LEU A 205 11.02 37.31 -17.79
C LEU A 205 10.23 38.64 -17.74
N LEU A 206 8.97 38.60 -17.35
CA LEU A 206 8.14 39.80 -17.19
C LEU A 206 8.65 40.68 -16.05
N ALA A 207 9.05 40.12 -14.92
CA ALA A 207 9.63 40.85 -13.79
C ALA A 207 10.91 41.59 -14.17
N ARG A 208 11.69 41.05 -15.10
CA ARG A 208 12.87 41.75 -15.67
C ARG A 208 12.48 42.95 -16.53
N SER A 209 11.36 42.86 -17.25
CA SER A 209 10.91 43.90 -18.18
C SER A 209 10.12 45.02 -17.48
N VAL A 210 9.43 44.70 -16.41
CA VAL A 210 8.56 45.63 -15.63
C VAL A 210 8.90 45.49 -14.14
N PRO A 211 9.88 46.25 -13.63
CA PRO A 211 10.38 46.12 -12.22
C PRO A 211 9.31 46.36 -11.17
N GLN A 212 8.22 47.05 -11.52
CA GLN A 212 7.10 47.36 -10.60
C GLN A 212 6.27 46.11 -10.20
N ILE A 213 6.36 44.99 -10.94
CA ILE A 213 5.65 43.73 -10.63
C ILE A 213 6.34 42.98 -9.49
N GLN A 214 7.59 43.23 -9.18
CA GLN A 214 8.33 42.54 -8.10
C GLN A 214 7.76 42.77 -6.70
N VAL A 215 6.84 43.72 -6.52
CA VAL A 215 6.21 44.00 -5.19
C VAL A 215 5.10 43.02 -4.87
N PHE A 216 4.62 42.21 -5.84
CA PHE A 216 3.46 41.30 -5.70
C PHE A 216 3.79 39.80 -5.79
N ILE A 217 5.07 39.45 -5.87
CA ILE A 217 5.55 38.07 -5.87
C ILE A 217 6.33 37.81 -4.57
#